data_7462ab35f5adef28b0fea3c65f603be1
#
_entry.id   7462ab35f5adef28b0fea3c65f603be1
#
_cell.length_a   1.000
_cell.length_b   1.000
_cell.length_c   1.000
_cell.angle_alpha   90.00
_cell.angle_beta   90.00
_cell.angle_gamma   90.00
#
_symmetry.space_group_name_H-M   'P 1'
#
loop_
_entity.id
_entity.type
_entity.pdbx_description
1 polymer ?
#
loop_
_entity_poly.entity_id
_entity_poly.type
_entity_poly.pdbx_seq_one_letter_code
_entity_poly.pdbx_strand_id
1 'polypeptide(L)'
;MVTTLYLVRHGALEGGGQKRYNGSIDIPMSELGVGQIKAASSFIADHMRSADCAKYLSYLRDVHGSAGAGDFRDDSAPAKIQAVYCSDLTRAVTSAEIIAGPYGLAPVKIPALRERSFGAWEGMTFTEIKEKFPDEFEAWARNPLRHSPVGGETTEEVKERVVQALDTILRDRGGDNIAVVAHGGVNRIILCHILGMPLENIFRIEQDYAAVNVIEFWEKYPVVKLINGVRNAALGGNEEVSEGK
;
A
#
# COMPACT_ATOMS: atom_id res chain seq x y z
N MET A 1 -17.90 13.39 -5.76
CA MET A 1 -17.21 12.27 -6.47
C MET A 1 -16.37 11.49 -5.47
N VAL A 2 -16.31 10.15 -5.59
CA VAL A 2 -15.56 9.28 -4.67
C VAL A 2 -14.25 8.87 -5.35
N THR A 3 -13.10 9.11 -4.70
CA THR A 3 -11.80 8.61 -5.14
C THR A 3 -11.52 7.27 -4.47
N THR A 4 -11.22 6.23 -5.24
CA THR A 4 -10.82 4.92 -4.70
C THR A 4 -9.32 4.75 -4.81
N LEU A 5 -8.65 4.58 -3.67
CA LEU A 5 -7.24 4.31 -3.56
C LEU A 5 -6.99 2.82 -3.31
N TYR A 6 -6.23 2.20 -4.20
CA TYR A 6 -5.60 0.89 -4.00
C TYR A 6 -4.17 1.11 -3.53
N LEU A 7 -3.95 1.04 -2.21
CA LEU A 7 -2.63 1.20 -1.60
C LEU A 7 -1.95 -0.17 -1.51
N VAL A 8 -0.87 -0.36 -2.24
CA VAL A 8 -0.22 -1.67 -2.42
C VAL A 8 1.19 -1.65 -1.86
N ARG A 9 1.58 -2.69 -1.12
CA ARG A 9 2.98 -2.93 -0.80
C ARG A 9 3.66 -3.66 -1.98
N HIS A 10 4.89 -3.31 -2.31
CA HIS A 10 5.69 -4.05 -3.31
C HIS A 10 5.78 -5.56 -3.00
N GLY A 11 6.08 -6.39 -3.98
CA GLY A 11 6.26 -7.84 -3.83
C GLY A 11 7.52 -8.23 -3.07
N ALA A 12 7.66 -9.52 -2.77
CA ALA A 12 8.83 -10.08 -2.08
C ALA A 12 10.13 -9.78 -2.81
N LEU A 13 11.22 -9.61 -2.03
CA LEU A 13 12.53 -9.19 -2.52
C LEU A 13 13.45 -10.38 -2.76
N GLU A 14 14.46 -10.18 -3.59
CA GLU A 14 15.60 -11.10 -3.68
C GLU A 14 16.33 -11.18 -2.33
N GLY A 15 16.93 -12.34 -2.03
CA GLY A 15 17.69 -12.53 -0.81
C GLY A 15 16.86 -12.56 0.49
N GLY A 16 15.52 -12.75 0.39
CA GLY A 16 14.55 -12.65 1.51
C GLY A 16 14.65 -13.74 2.61
N GLY A 17 15.71 -14.53 2.67
CA GLY A 17 15.88 -15.58 3.67
C GLY A 17 16.06 -15.07 5.12
N GLN A 18 16.49 -13.82 5.30
CA GLN A 18 16.55 -13.14 6.59
C GLN A 18 15.92 -11.74 6.47
N LYS A 19 15.11 -11.39 7.47
CA LYS A 19 14.52 -10.06 7.54
C LYS A 19 15.61 -9.02 7.85
N ARG A 20 15.87 -8.13 6.91
CA ARG A 20 16.83 -7.01 7.01
C ARG A 20 16.12 -5.66 6.91
N TYR A 21 16.70 -4.64 7.51
CA TYR A 21 16.23 -3.27 7.39
C TYR A 21 16.74 -2.65 6.07
N ASN A 22 15.98 -2.86 5.00
CA ASN A 22 16.32 -2.40 3.65
C ASN A 22 15.45 -1.20 3.27
N GLY A 23 15.59 -0.08 3.99
CA GLY A 23 14.79 1.11 3.74
C GLY A 23 15.11 1.74 2.39
N SER A 24 16.27 2.41 2.32
CA SER A 24 16.74 3.09 1.11
C SER A 24 17.57 2.21 0.17
N ILE A 25 18.02 1.03 0.61
CA ILE A 25 18.73 0.09 -0.28
C ILE A 25 17.79 -0.39 -1.37
N ASP A 26 18.23 -0.25 -2.61
CA ASP A 26 17.42 -0.62 -3.79
C ASP A 26 17.64 -2.09 -4.17
N ILE A 27 16.88 -2.97 -3.51
CA ILE A 27 16.86 -4.41 -3.80
C ILE A 27 15.70 -4.71 -4.74
N PRO A 28 15.92 -5.44 -5.85
CA PRO A 28 14.87 -5.82 -6.79
C PRO A 28 13.90 -6.85 -6.18
N MET A 29 12.72 -7.00 -6.82
CA MET A 29 11.79 -8.06 -6.49
C MET A 29 12.31 -9.42 -6.95
N SER A 30 12.01 -10.46 -6.17
CA SER A 30 12.17 -11.85 -6.57
C SER A 30 11.08 -12.30 -7.56
N GLU A 31 11.27 -13.45 -8.21
CA GLU A 31 10.22 -14.08 -9.03
C GLU A 31 8.93 -14.33 -8.23
N LEU A 32 9.06 -14.74 -6.97
CA LEU A 32 7.92 -14.85 -6.06
C LEU A 32 7.20 -13.51 -5.92
N GLY A 33 7.93 -12.41 -5.73
CA GLY A 33 7.37 -11.07 -5.61
C GLY A 33 6.62 -10.64 -6.88
N VAL A 34 7.16 -10.96 -8.06
CA VAL A 34 6.49 -10.72 -9.34
C VAL A 34 5.17 -11.49 -9.41
N GLY A 35 5.15 -12.77 -9.02
CA GLY A 35 3.92 -13.58 -8.95
C GLY A 35 2.89 -13.00 -7.99
N GLN A 36 3.32 -12.55 -6.81
CA GLN A 36 2.46 -11.93 -5.82
C GLN A 36 1.80 -10.64 -6.35
N ILE A 37 2.56 -9.78 -7.04
CA ILE A 37 2.02 -8.53 -7.61
C ILE A 37 1.06 -8.80 -8.77
N LYS A 38 1.32 -9.81 -9.60
CA LYS A 38 0.35 -10.24 -10.63
C LYS A 38 -0.97 -10.67 -10.01
N ALA A 39 -0.94 -11.40 -8.89
CA ALA A 39 -2.13 -11.80 -8.16
C ALA A 39 -2.84 -10.58 -7.54
N ALA A 40 -2.11 -9.60 -6.99
CA ALA A 40 -2.65 -8.34 -6.48
C ALA A 40 -3.31 -7.51 -7.61
N SER A 41 -2.69 -7.43 -8.79
CA SER A 41 -3.26 -6.75 -9.96
C SER A 41 -4.59 -7.39 -10.39
N SER A 42 -4.66 -8.72 -10.42
CA SER A 42 -5.90 -9.45 -10.70
C SER A 42 -6.97 -9.19 -9.63
N PHE A 43 -6.57 -9.18 -8.34
CA PHE A 43 -7.48 -8.86 -7.24
C PHE A 43 -8.08 -7.45 -7.40
N ILE A 44 -7.27 -6.44 -7.72
CA ILE A 44 -7.73 -5.06 -7.95
C ILE A 44 -8.76 -5.02 -9.10
N ALA A 45 -8.47 -5.71 -10.21
CA ALA A 45 -9.39 -5.78 -11.35
C ALA A 45 -10.73 -6.47 -10.99
N ASP A 46 -10.69 -7.56 -10.21
CA ASP A 46 -11.87 -8.26 -9.71
C ASP A 46 -12.68 -7.39 -8.75
N HIS A 47 -12.00 -6.71 -7.82
CA HIS A 47 -12.65 -5.81 -6.87
C HIS A 47 -13.40 -4.67 -7.57
N MET A 48 -12.81 -4.06 -8.61
CA MET A 48 -13.47 -3.00 -9.37
C MET A 48 -14.71 -3.50 -10.14
N ARG A 49 -14.76 -4.79 -10.51
CA ARG A 49 -15.91 -5.41 -11.20
C ARG A 49 -16.97 -5.91 -10.24
N SER A 50 -16.70 -6.03 -8.95
CA SER A 50 -17.62 -6.63 -8.00
C SER A 50 -18.82 -5.72 -7.74
N ALA A 51 -20.02 -6.30 -7.80
CA ALA A 51 -21.28 -5.61 -7.50
C ALA A 51 -21.41 -5.17 -6.02
N ASP A 52 -20.50 -5.62 -5.14
CA ASP A 52 -20.50 -5.25 -3.72
C ASP A 52 -20.09 -3.80 -3.50
N CYS A 53 -19.28 -3.21 -4.40
CA CYS A 53 -19.04 -1.77 -4.40
C CYS A 53 -20.35 -0.98 -4.55
N ALA A 54 -21.24 -1.39 -5.43
CA ALA A 54 -22.53 -0.71 -5.67
C ALA A 54 -23.47 -0.77 -4.45
N LYS A 55 -23.53 -1.91 -3.72
CA LYS A 55 -24.37 -2.06 -2.53
C LYS A 55 -23.95 -1.14 -1.37
N TYR A 56 -22.66 -1.03 -1.13
CA TYR A 56 -22.16 -0.16 -0.06
C TYR A 56 -22.38 1.33 -0.39
N LEU A 57 -22.23 1.68 -1.66
CA LEU A 57 -22.53 3.03 -2.14
C LEU A 57 -24.02 3.38 -1.94
N SER A 58 -24.95 2.44 -2.15
CA SER A 58 -26.38 2.65 -1.91
C SER A 58 -26.65 2.86 -0.42
N TYR A 59 -26.07 2.07 0.47
CA TYR A 59 -26.22 2.19 1.92
C TYR A 59 -25.73 3.56 2.44
N LEU A 60 -24.56 4.03 2.00
CA LEU A 60 -24.05 5.34 2.40
C LEU A 60 -24.94 6.49 1.88
N ARG A 61 -25.56 6.33 0.72
CA ARG A 61 -26.53 7.27 0.16
C ARG A 61 -27.74 7.41 1.10
N ASP A 62 -28.27 6.27 1.58
CA ASP A 62 -29.41 6.23 2.47
C ASP A 62 -29.12 6.84 3.85
N VAL A 63 -27.91 6.67 4.37
CA VAL A 63 -27.49 7.18 5.69
C VAL A 63 -27.15 8.68 5.67
N HIS A 64 -26.61 9.19 4.56
CA HIS A 64 -26.11 10.58 4.48
C HIS A 64 -27.03 11.53 3.72
N GLY A 65 -28.16 11.06 3.22
CA GLY A 65 -29.14 11.85 2.48
C GLY A 65 -28.71 12.18 1.06
N SER A 66 -29.68 12.59 0.24
CA SER A 66 -29.54 12.83 -1.21
C SER A 66 -28.74 14.09 -1.59
N ALA A 67 -28.06 14.75 -0.66
CA ALA A 67 -27.32 15.99 -0.92
C ALA A 67 -26.08 15.84 -1.82
N GLY A 68 -25.73 14.61 -2.19
CA GLY A 68 -24.62 14.30 -3.10
C GLY A 68 -25.00 13.43 -4.29
N ALA A 69 -26.28 13.32 -4.64
CA ALA A 69 -26.76 12.41 -5.69
C ALA A 69 -26.42 12.84 -7.13
N GLY A 70 -25.58 13.86 -7.33
CA GLY A 70 -25.39 14.53 -8.61
C GLY A 70 -24.39 13.93 -9.59
N ASP A 71 -23.47 13.07 -9.19
CA ASP A 71 -22.42 12.58 -10.09
C ASP A 71 -22.11 11.11 -9.84
N PHE A 72 -23.04 10.25 -10.20
CA PHE A 72 -22.69 8.82 -10.39
C PHE A 72 -22.02 8.69 -11.74
N ARG A 73 -20.85 7.98 -11.76
CA ARG A 73 -20.21 7.56 -13.01
C ARG A 73 -21.26 6.92 -13.89
N ASP A 74 -21.21 7.27 -15.16
CA ASP A 74 -21.91 6.52 -16.20
C ASP A 74 -21.52 5.05 -16.06
N ASP A 75 -22.45 4.21 -15.56
CA ASP A 75 -22.26 2.78 -15.32
C ASP A 75 -21.99 1.99 -16.62
N SER A 76 -21.96 2.65 -17.77
CA SER A 76 -21.71 2.04 -19.08
C SER A 76 -20.24 1.71 -19.36
N ALA A 77 -19.27 2.35 -18.70
CA ALA A 77 -17.86 2.08 -18.88
C ALA A 77 -17.30 1.20 -17.75
N PRO A 78 -16.54 0.12 -18.07
CA PRO A 78 -15.95 -0.72 -17.04
C PRO A 78 -15.01 0.11 -16.14
N ALA A 79 -15.16 -0.07 -14.82
CA ALA A 79 -14.30 0.58 -13.86
C ALA A 79 -12.83 0.20 -14.14
N LYS A 80 -11.95 1.20 -14.21
CA LYS A 80 -10.52 1.02 -14.51
C LYS A 80 -9.67 1.88 -13.59
N ILE A 81 -8.40 1.53 -13.42
CA ILE A 81 -7.40 2.42 -12.83
C ILE A 81 -7.12 3.56 -13.81
N GLN A 82 -7.14 4.81 -13.33
CA GLN A 82 -6.86 6.01 -14.12
C GLN A 82 -5.43 6.53 -13.92
N ALA A 83 -4.80 6.23 -12.78
CA ALA A 83 -3.41 6.59 -12.52
C ALA A 83 -2.73 5.59 -11.57
N VAL A 84 -1.43 5.39 -11.76
CA VAL A 84 -0.59 4.58 -10.88
C VAL A 84 0.58 5.43 -10.42
N TYR A 85 0.78 5.54 -9.12
CA TYR A 85 1.90 6.22 -8.49
C TYR A 85 2.76 5.23 -7.74
N CYS A 86 4.05 5.49 -7.61
CA CYS A 86 4.93 4.61 -6.85
C CYS A 86 6.12 5.35 -6.25
N SER A 87 6.73 4.75 -5.22
CA SER A 87 8.12 5.04 -4.85
C SER A 87 9.02 4.81 -6.07
N ASP A 88 10.11 5.54 -6.15
CA ASP A 88 11.10 5.41 -7.23
C ASP A 88 12.13 4.29 -7.00
N LEU A 89 12.03 3.52 -5.90
CA LEU A 89 12.84 2.31 -5.70
C LEU A 89 12.38 1.18 -6.63
N THR A 90 13.32 0.46 -7.21
CA THR A 90 13.11 -0.55 -8.27
C THR A 90 11.98 -1.53 -7.94
N ARG A 91 11.94 -2.05 -6.70
CA ARG A 91 10.89 -2.97 -6.23
C ARG A 91 9.47 -2.38 -6.33
N ALA A 92 9.32 -1.09 -6.04
CA ALA A 92 8.03 -0.41 -6.14
C ALA A 92 7.70 -0.04 -7.59
N VAL A 93 8.69 0.37 -8.37
CA VAL A 93 8.53 0.70 -9.80
C VAL A 93 8.07 -0.53 -10.57
N THR A 94 8.79 -1.66 -10.45
CA THR A 94 8.42 -2.91 -11.13
C THR A 94 7.04 -3.41 -10.71
N SER A 95 6.70 -3.28 -9.40
CA SER A 95 5.35 -3.60 -8.92
C SER A 95 4.29 -2.71 -9.57
N ALA A 96 4.56 -1.42 -9.67
CA ALA A 96 3.64 -0.45 -10.26
C ALA A 96 3.46 -0.67 -11.77
N GLU A 97 4.52 -1.03 -12.49
CA GLU A 97 4.47 -1.37 -13.92
C GLU A 97 3.56 -2.58 -14.19
N ILE A 98 3.64 -3.62 -13.34
CA ILE A 98 2.77 -4.79 -13.45
C ILE A 98 1.29 -4.41 -13.22
N ILE A 99 1.00 -3.52 -12.25
CA ILE A 99 -0.36 -3.06 -11.97
C ILE A 99 -0.87 -2.13 -13.08
N ALA A 100 -0.02 -1.28 -13.62
CA ALA A 100 -0.35 -0.29 -14.66
C ALA A 100 -0.56 -0.91 -16.06
N GLY A 101 0.18 -2.00 -16.34
CA GLY A 101 0.23 -2.64 -17.67
C GLY A 101 -1.14 -2.96 -18.26
N PRO A 102 -2.07 -3.61 -17.56
CA PRO A 102 -3.42 -3.93 -18.08
C PRO A 102 -4.24 -2.70 -18.52
N TYR A 103 -3.89 -1.51 -18.04
CA TYR A 103 -4.58 -0.25 -18.34
C TYR A 103 -3.83 0.64 -19.34
N GLY A 104 -2.66 0.19 -19.82
CA GLY A 104 -1.82 0.98 -20.73
C GLY A 104 -1.25 2.25 -20.09
N LEU A 105 -1.05 2.25 -18.76
CA LEU A 105 -0.56 3.40 -18.01
C LEU A 105 0.93 3.30 -17.72
N ALA A 106 1.60 4.45 -17.63
CA ALA A 106 2.95 4.56 -17.10
C ALA A 106 2.89 5.03 -15.63
N PRO A 107 3.55 4.34 -14.68
CA PRO A 107 3.58 4.79 -13.29
C PRO A 107 4.31 6.12 -13.11
N VAL A 108 3.77 6.98 -12.25
CA VAL A 108 4.40 8.23 -11.82
C VAL A 108 5.25 7.98 -10.58
N LYS A 109 6.55 8.22 -10.68
CA LYS A 109 7.50 8.02 -9.57
C LYS A 109 7.48 9.22 -8.63
N ILE A 110 7.30 8.96 -7.34
CA ILE A 110 7.29 9.96 -6.27
C ILE A 110 8.31 9.57 -5.20
N PRO A 111 9.48 10.23 -5.13
CA PRO A 111 10.51 9.92 -4.13
C PRO A 111 10.02 10.05 -2.68
N ALA A 112 9.04 10.92 -2.42
CA ALA A 112 8.44 11.05 -1.09
C ALA A 112 7.70 9.78 -0.62
N LEU A 113 7.44 8.79 -1.50
CA LEU A 113 6.88 7.49 -1.15
C LEU A 113 7.93 6.41 -0.86
N ARG A 114 9.23 6.74 -0.85
CA ARG A 114 10.29 5.79 -0.44
C ARG A 114 10.06 5.27 0.97
N GLU A 115 10.53 4.04 1.23
CA GLU A 115 10.57 3.49 2.58
C GLU A 115 11.43 4.39 3.49
N ARG A 116 11.23 4.28 4.79
CA ARG A 116 12.02 4.95 5.80
C ARG A 116 13.50 4.64 5.60
N SER A 117 14.34 5.64 5.56
CA SER A 117 15.78 5.43 5.64
C SER A 117 16.16 4.98 7.04
N PHE A 118 16.89 3.87 7.12
CA PHE A 118 17.43 3.34 8.38
C PHE A 118 18.90 3.74 8.61
N GLY A 119 19.45 4.62 7.78
CA GLY A 119 20.79 5.17 7.97
C GLY A 119 21.85 4.09 8.22
N ALA A 120 22.57 4.19 9.35
CA ALA A 120 23.61 3.23 9.72
C ALA A 120 23.13 1.77 9.89
N TRP A 121 21.82 1.54 10.01
CA TRP A 121 21.24 0.19 10.16
C TRP A 121 20.84 -0.45 8.82
N GLU A 122 20.99 0.25 7.71
CA GLU A 122 20.66 -0.26 6.39
C GLU A 122 21.37 -1.59 6.11
N GLY A 123 20.60 -2.57 5.61
CA GLY A 123 21.09 -3.90 5.27
C GLY A 123 21.33 -4.84 6.46
N MET A 124 21.14 -4.38 7.70
CA MET A 124 21.37 -5.20 8.90
C MET A 124 20.11 -5.94 9.34
N THR A 125 20.33 -7.09 9.99
CA THR A 125 19.29 -7.79 10.74
C THR A 125 19.08 -7.11 12.09
N PHE A 126 17.97 -7.42 12.74
CA PHE A 126 17.67 -6.96 14.09
C PHE A 126 18.77 -7.36 15.11
N THR A 127 19.33 -8.55 15.00
CA THR A 127 20.41 -9.04 15.87
C THR A 127 21.69 -8.24 15.64
N GLU A 128 22.09 -8.06 14.37
CA GLU A 128 23.29 -7.28 14.03
C GLU A 128 23.19 -5.83 14.52
N ILE A 129 22.01 -5.20 14.44
CA ILE A 129 21.78 -3.84 14.95
C ILE A 129 21.96 -3.81 16.47
N LYS A 130 21.32 -4.73 17.19
CA LYS A 130 21.39 -4.79 18.65
C LYS A 130 22.82 -5.03 19.16
N GLU A 131 23.62 -5.82 18.45
CA GLU A 131 25.02 -6.10 18.79
C GLU A 131 25.94 -4.90 18.49
N LYS A 132 25.74 -4.23 17.35
CA LYS A 132 26.64 -3.15 16.91
C LYS A 132 26.27 -1.78 17.50
N PHE A 133 24.99 -1.54 17.76
CA PHE A 133 24.44 -0.26 18.20
C PHE A 133 23.50 -0.43 19.42
N PRO A 134 23.97 -1.01 20.54
CA PRO A 134 23.09 -1.36 21.65
C PRO A 134 22.34 -0.16 22.24
N ASP A 135 23.04 0.97 22.46
CA ASP A 135 22.47 2.16 23.09
C ASP A 135 21.45 2.84 22.16
N GLU A 136 21.76 2.96 20.86
CA GLU A 136 20.85 3.52 19.86
C GLU A 136 19.61 2.63 19.68
N PHE A 137 19.83 1.32 19.68
CA PHE A 137 18.75 0.35 19.60
C PHE A 137 17.81 0.46 20.79
N GLU A 138 18.31 0.57 22.01
CA GLU A 138 17.48 0.78 23.20
C GLU A 138 16.72 2.11 23.15
N ALA A 139 17.37 3.20 22.74
CA ALA A 139 16.72 4.49 22.60
C ALA A 139 15.58 4.44 21.56
N TRP A 140 15.82 3.79 20.41
CA TRP A 140 14.82 3.57 19.39
C TRP A 140 13.67 2.66 19.90
N ALA A 141 13.98 1.56 20.59
CA ALA A 141 12.98 0.64 21.12
C ALA A 141 12.04 1.32 22.14
N ARG A 142 12.55 2.31 22.90
CA ARG A 142 11.73 3.10 23.84
C ARG A 142 10.83 4.11 23.12
N ASN A 143 11.30 4.70 22.01
CA ASN A 143 10.53 5.69 21.25
C ASN A 143 10.86 5.63 19.74
N PRO A 144 10.31 4.65 19.00
CA PRO A 144 10.61 4.47 17.57
C PRO A 144 10.07 5.60 16.68
N LEU A 145 9.21 6.48 17.21
CA LEU A 145 8.67 7.60 16.46
C LEU A 145 9.68 8.73 16.28
N ARG A 146 10.41 9.06 17.36
CA ARG A 146 11.31 10.21 17.43
C ARG A 146 12.78 9.85 17.36
N HIS A 147 13.14 8.59 17.61
CA HIS A 147 14.50 8.13 17.44
C HIS A 147 14.71 7.56 16.04
N SER A 148 15.76 8.01 15.39
CA SER A 148 16.25 7.46 14.14
C SER A 148 17.65 6.90 14.33
N PRO A 149 18.05 5.86 13.57
CA PRO A 149 19.46 5.53 13.43
C PRO A 149 20.24 6.71 12.87
N VAL A 150 21.55 6.76 13.16
CA VAL A 150 22.42 7.83 12.61
C VAL A 150 22.29 7.89 11.08
N GLY A 151 21.96 9.08 10.57
CA GLY A 151 21.74 9.32 9.14
C GLY A 151 20.44 8.73 8.58
N GLY A 152 19.56 8.20 9.43
CA GLY A 152 18.23 7.74 9.05
C GLY A 152 17.13 8.76 9.33
N GLU A 153 15.90 8.38 9.03
CA GLU A 153 14.70 9.17 9.28
C GLU A 153 13.97 8.72 10.56
N THR A 154 13.32 9.63 11.24
CA THR A 154 12.29 9.34 12.25
C THR A 154 10.98 8.91 11.57
N THR A 155 10.09 8.26 12.30
CA THR A 155 8.76 7.93 11.75
C THR A 155 7.93 9.19 11.49
N GLU A 156 8.12 10.25 12.29
CA GLU A 156 7.44 11.55 12.11
C GLU A 156 7.87 12.23 10.80
N GLU A 157 9.16 12.27 10.48
CA GLU A 157 9.67 12.82 9.20
C GLU A 157 9.11 12.05 7.99
N VAL A 158 9.07 10.72 8.07
CA VAL A 158 8.46 9.91 7.00
C VAL A 158 6.98 10.23 6.86
N LYS A 159 6.24 10.39 7.98
CA LYS A 159 4.82 10.78 7.94
C LYS A 159 4.62 12.10 7.21
N GLU A 160 5.40 13.12 7.54
CA GLU A 160 5.26 14.45 6.92
C GLU A 160 5.36 14.39 5.40
N ARG A 161 6.44 13.77 4.86
CA ARG A 161 6.62 13.68 3.40
C ARG A 161 5.58 12.81 2.70
N VAL A 162 5.18 11.71 3.35
CA VAL A 162 4.23 10.73 2.77
C VAL A 162 2.82 11.29 2.74
N VAL A 163 2.37 11.94 3.83
CA VAL A 163 1.03 12.54 3.88
C VAL A 163 0.93 13.70 2.88
N GLN A 164 1.94 14.56 2.79
CA GLN A 164 1.96 15.64 1.80
C GLN A 164 1.88 15.11 0.36
N ALA A 165 2.59 14.02 0.06
CA ALA A 165 2.51 13.37 -1.25
C ALA A 165 1.12 12.80 -1.53
N LEU A 166 0.53 12.10 -0.54
CA LEU A 166 -0.81 11.55 -0.65
C LEU A 166 -1.87 12.63 -0.88
N ASP A 167 -1.84 13.71 -0.11
CA ASP A 167 -2.79 14.84 -0.24
C ASP A 167 -2.71 15.48 -1.63
N THR A 168 -1.50 15.57 -2.18
CA THR A 168 -1.30 16.08 -3.54
C THR A 168 -1.93 15.15 -4.59
N ILE A 169 -1.67 13.84 -4.48
CA ILE A 169 -2.26 12.83 -5.37
C ILE A 169 -3.80 12.90 -5.32
N LEU A 170 -4.37 12.91 -4.12
CA LEU A 170 -5.82 12.92 -3.93
C LEU A 170 -6.48 14.18 -4.47
N ARG A 171 -5.84 15.34 -4.32
CA ARG A 171 -6.33 16.61 -4.86
C ARG A 171 -6.38 16.59 -6.38
N ASP A 172 -5.34 16.06 -7.02
CA ASP A 172 -5.19 16.02 -8.47
C ASP A 172 -6.07 14.96 -9.13
N ARG A 173 -6.57 13.98 -8.37
CA ARG A 173 -7.28 12.79 -8.84
C ARG A 173 -8.65 12.59 -8.21
N GLY A 174 -9.30 13.67 -7.84
CA GLY A 174 -10.66 13.62 -7.27
C GLY A 174 -11.64 12.88 -8.19
N GLY A 175 -12.24 11.78 -7.67
CA GLY A 175 -13.19 10.95 -8.40
C GLY A 175 -12.59 9.78 -9.19
N ASP A 176 -11.26 9.61 -9.20
CA ASP A 176 -10.58 8.54 -9.91
C ASP A 176 -10.43 7.25 -9.09
N ASN A 177 -10.24 6.11 -9.75
CA ASN A 177 -9.62 4.93 -9.16
C ASN A 177 -8.13 5.01 -9.40
N ILE A 178 -7.34 5.06 -8.34
CA ILE A 178 -5.90 5.22 -8.40
C ILE A 178 -5.20 4.09 -7.64
N ALA A 179 -4.01 3.72 -8.07
CA ALA A 179 -3.14 2.82 -7.31
C ALA A 179 -1.90 3.58 -6.83
N VAL A 180 -1.49 3.31 -5.60
CA VAL A 180 -0.22 3.79 -5.02
C VAL A 180 0.58 2.59 -4.56
N VAL A 181 1.77 2.40 -5.12
CA VAL A 181 2.66 1.30 -4.75
C VAL A 181 3.81 1.82 -3.91
N ALA A 182 3.87 1.38 -2.66
CA ALA A 182 4.87 1.83 -1.72
C ALA A 182 5.41 0.66 -0.86
N HIS A 183 5.69 0.89 0.40
CA HIS A 183 6.45 0.00 1.29
C HIS A 183 5.67 -0.27 2.58
N GLY A 184 6.14 -1.25 3.36
CA GLY A 184 5.44 -1.68 4.58
C GLY A 184 5.30 -0.59 5.62
N GLY A 185 6.36 0.17 5.90
CA GLY A 185 6.33 1.29 6.84
C GLY A 185 5.49 2.45 6.34
N VAL A 186 5.65 2.81 5.08
CA VAL A 186 4.88 3.88 4.42
C VAL A 186 3.39 3.59 4.40
N ASN A 187 2.99 2.37 4.02
CA ASN A 187 1.57 2.00 4.00
C ASN A 187 0.94 2.03 5.39
N ARG A 188 1.66 1.58 6.42
CA ARG A 188 1.21 1.68 7.81
C ARG A 188 1.01 3.12 8.25
N ILE A 189 1.93 4.03 7.89
CA ILE A 189 1.83 5.46 8.17
C ILE A 189 0.60 6.06 7.49
N ILE A 190 0.37 5.77 6.21
CA ILE A 190 -0.81 6.21 5.47
C ILE A 190 -2.09 5.72 6.14
N LEU A 191 -2.15 4.43 6.49
CA LEU A 191 -3.32 3.85 7.16
C LEU A 191 -3.56 4.45 8.55
N CYS A 192 -2.51 4.69 9.35
CA CYS A 192 -2.64 5.40 10.63
C CYS A 192 -3.23 6.80 10.43
N HIS A 193 -2.73 7.54 9.44
CA HIS A 193 -3.21 8.87 9.13
C HIS A 193 -4.71 8.86 8.74
N ILE A 194 -5.09 7.98 7.84
CA ILE A 194 -6.48 7.85 7.35
C ILE A 194 -7.45 7.43 8.46
N LEU A 195 -7.02 6.51 9.31
CA LEU A 195 -7.85 5.99 10.42
C LEU A 195 -7.86 6.91 11.64
N GLY A 196 -7.11 8.00 11.66
CA GLY A 196 -6.91 8.82 12.85
C GLY A 196 -6.22 8.07 14.00
N MET A 197 -5.46 7.02 13.68
CA MET A 197 -4.78 6.18 14.66
C MET A 197 -3.45 6.80 15.06
N PRO A 198 -3.15 6.92 16.37
CA PRO A 198 -1.83 7.37 16.83
C PRO A 198 -0.70 6.52 16.24
N LEU A 199 0.41 7.16 15.85
CA LEU A 199 1.56 6.47 15.24
C LEU A 199 2.25 5.46 16.18
N GLU A 200 2.07 5.59 17.49
CA GLU A 200 2.50 4.61 18.49
C GLU A 200 1.89 3.23 18.26
N ASN A 201 0.78 3.18 17.54
CA ASN A 201 0.05 1.96 17.22
C ASN A 201 0.39 1.39 15.82
N ILE A 202 1.37 1.97 15.11
CA ILE A 202 1.72 1.63 13.72
C ILE A 202 1.96 0.14 13.49
N PHE A 203 2.51 -0.56 14.47
CA PHE A 203 2.79 -2.00 14.39
C PHE A 203 1.57 -2.90 14.65
N ARG A 204 0.40 -2.31 14.96
CA ARG A 204 -0.86 -3.05 15.06
C ARG A 204 -1.50 -3.31 13.69
N ILE A 205 -0.97 -2.69 12.63
CA ILE A 205 -1.41 -2.93 11.26
C ILE A 205 -0.37 -3.82 10.58
N GLU A 206 -0.77 -5.01 10.15
CA GLU A 206 0.10 -5.85 9.31
C GLU A 206 0.06 -5.35 7.86
N GLN A 207 1.19 -5.50 7.18
CA GLN A 207 1.32 -5.23 5.76
C GLN A 207 2.24 -6.31 5.16
N ASP A 208 1.64 -7.31 4.54
CA ASP A 208 2.35 -8.39 3.85
C ASP A 208 2.87 -7.91 2.48
N TYR A 209 3.82 -8.65 1.88
CA TYR A 209 4.24 -8.38 0.51
C TYR A 209 3.06 -8.51 -0.44
N ALA A 210 2.94 -7.57 -1.39
CA ALA A 210 1.83 -7.44 -2.33
C ALA A 210 0.45 -7.28 -1.69
N ALA A 211 0.37 -6.96 -0.40
CA ALA A 211 -0.90 -6.63 0.25
C ALA A 211 -1.55 -5.43 -0.42
N VAL A 212 -2.86 -5.53 -0.63
CA VAL A 212 -3.72 -4.47 -1.14
C VAL A 212 -4.59 -3.93 -0.02
N ASN A 213 -4.57 -2.62 0.16
CA ASN A 213 -5.51 -1.91 1.02
C ASN A 213 -6.44 -1.10 0.11
N VAL A 214 -7.73 -1.07 0.41
CA VAL A 214 -8.74 -0.34 -0.38
C VAL A 214 -9.35 0.75 0.48
N ILE A 215 -9.23 1.99 0.04
CA ILE A 215 -9.73 3.16 0.73
C ILE A 215 -10.57 4.00 -0.24
N GLU A 216 -11.75 4.38 0.17
CA GLU A 216 -12.63 5.30 -0.55
C GLU A 216 -12.59 6.67 0.12
N PHE A 217 -12.23 7.71 -0.61
CA PHE A 217 -12.27 9.09 -0.14
C PHE A 217 -13.57 9.75 -0.57
N TRP A 218 -14.43 9.91 0.40
CA TRP A 218 -15.71 10.60 0.29
C TRP A 218 -15.53 12.08 0.62
N GLU A 219 -16.52 12.89 0.31
CA GLU A 219 -16.49 14.33 0.58
C GLU A 219 -16.22 14.65 2.06
N LYS A 220 -16.78 13.88 2.98
CA LYS A 220 -16.72 14.15 4.41
C LYS A 220 -15.56 13.44 5.12
N TYR A 221 -15.29 12.20 4.77
CA TYR A 221 -14.25 11.38 5.41
C TYR A 221 -13.86 10.17 4.54
N PRO A 222 -12.64 9.63 4.71
CA PRO A 222 -12.25 8.39 4.08
C PRO A 222 -12.91 7.17 4.74
N VAL A 223 -13.16 6.12 3.95
CA VAL A 223 -13.68 4.84 4.40
C VAL A 223 -12.71 3.74 4.00
N VAL A 224 -12.17 3.02 4.99
CA VAL A 224 -11.28 1.88 4.73
C VAL A 224 -12.13 0.64 4.51
N LYS A 225 -12.06 0.08 3.29
CA LYS A 225 -12.85 -1.10 2.86
C LYS A 225 -12.10 -2.40 3.09
N LEU A 226 -10.78 -2.36 2.99
CA LEU A 226 -9.91 -3.52 3.14
C LEU A 226 -8.55 -3.09 3.66
N ILE A 227 -7.99 -3.87 4.59
CA ILE A 227 -6.61 -3.75 5.06
C ILE A 227 -5.92 -5.09 4.86
N ASN A 228 -4.68 -5.06 4.34
CA ASN A 228 -3.78 -6.20 4.19
C ASN A 228 -4.40 -7.38 3.40
N GLY A 229 -5.18 -7.09 2.36
CA GLY A 229 -5.71 -8.13 1.49
C GLY A 229 -4.60 -8.77 0.65
N VAL A 230 -4.40 -10.08 0.81
CA VAL A 230 -3.42 -10.86 0.03
C VAL A 230 -4.14 -11.95 -0.75
N ARG A 231 -3.88 -12.02 -2.05
CA ARG A 231 -4.35 -13.13 -2.89
C ARG A 231 -3.20 -14.13 -3.07
N ASN A 232 -3.39 -15.37 -2.60
CA ASN A 232 -2.42 -16.43 -2.83
C ASN A 232 -2.36 -16.80 -4.30
N ALA A 233 -1.18 -16.72 -4.92
CA ALA A 233 -0.96 -17.10 -6.31
C ALA A 233 -1.25 -18.60 -6.61
N ALA A 234 -1.37 -19.43 -5.56
CA ALA A 234 -1.52 -20.89 -5.65
C ALA A 234 -2.98 -21.39 -5.73
N LEU A 235 -4.01 -20.54 -5.61
CA LEU A 235 -5.41 -20.99 -5.63
C LEU A 235 -6.12 -20.80 -6.98
N GLY A 236 -5.39 -20.64 -8.07
CA GLY A 236 -5.91 -20.56 -9.43
C GLY A 236 -5.98 -21.90 -10.19
N GLY A 237 -5.62 -23.02 -9.56
CA GLY A 237 -5.78 -24.35 -10.11
C GLY A 237 -7.09 -24.95 -9.62
N ASN A 238 -8.05 -25.22 -10.52
CA ASN A 238 -9.19 -26.08 -10.26
C ASN A 238 -8.69 -27.45 -9.78
N GLU A 239 -8.71 -27.72 -8.48
CA GLU A 239 -8.78 -29.11 -8.02
C GLU A 239 -10.22 -29.56 -8.30
N GLU A 240 -10.41 -30.26 -9.42
CA GLU A 240 -11.52 -31.20 -9.58
C GLU A 240 -11.42 -32.21 -8.44
N VAL A 241 -12.31 -32.08 -7.48
CA VAL A 241 -12.54 -33.12 -6.49
C VAL A 241 -13.07 -34.32 -7.26
N SER A 242 -12.19 -35.28 -7.59
CA SER A 242 -12.59 -36.59 -8.05
C SER A 242 -13.25 -37.29 -6.87
N GLU A 243 -14.57 -37.35 -6.86
CA GLU A 243 -15.34 -38.30 -6.07
C GLU A 243 -14.94 -39.74 -6.49
N GLY A 244 -14.02 -40.31 -5.71
CA GLY A 244 -13.67 -41.72 -5.79
C GLY A 244 -14.69 -42.55 -5.00
N LYS A 245 -15.29 -43.46 -5.69
CA LYS A 245 -16.26 -44.52 -5.24
C LYS A 245 -15.77 -45.25 -4.00
#